data_06c437c382dfdba7fe822b0bedbb387e
#
_entry.id   06c437c382dfdba7fe822b0bedbb387e
#
_cell.length_a   1.000
_cell.length_b   1.000
_cell.length_c   1.000
_cell.angle_alpha   90.00
_cell.angle_beta   90.00
_cell.angle_gamma   90.00
#
_symmetry.space_group_name_H-M   'P 1'
#
loop_
_entity.id
_entity.type
_entity.pdbx_description
1 polymer ?
#
loop_
_entity_poly.entity_id
_entity_poly.type
_entity_poly.pdbx_seq_one_letter_code
_entity_poly.pdbx_strand_id
1 'polypeptide(L)'
;MSSEEVVRIAQQRGFFFKTAPSYPNAPAGFLDYGPLGVALKTRLVELWRRMIVKRDGMIEIDGAQILPKAVFEASGHLSSFTDPFVRCAKCGSVYRPDKLLEEKTGQAVPEKLGDADYDSLLAKSGVKCSKCGSGLSGTTRFNMMFRVGIGPAGEEAYLRPETCQSIFVDFPLLFKTQRVKLPVGIAQVGRSFRNEIAPRQGLLRLRELNQAEVEVFFNPKKTDSPRFEWAKSEVLSFTMPDGRDSEMSVSDAVAAGVVPSALVGHYLALVTRFYEAAGVPRSSQRLRVLSDQDRAFYSKAAYDLEVKIATGWLELVACNYRGDYDLGGHEKASGTDFTVDDGGEKVLPHVFELSLGVDRSTYVVMELSMKGEGDRRTMGLKPYLAPIQACVFPLVNKDGLQEKAQAVAAGLRETFDVFYDESGSIGRRYARADESGVPVCFTVDYDTLKDETVTLRDRDTREQQRVPISELSSRLGEDTRFPRLPETAQPI
;
A
#
# COMPACT_ATOMS: atom_id res chain seq x y z
N MET A 1 18.08 6.25 8.71
CA MET A 1 18.61 6.11 7.33
C MET A 1 17.86 7.11 6.45
N SER A 2 18.48 7.72 5.46
CA SER A 2 17.76 8.64 4.55
C SER A 2 16.95 7.87 3.52
N SER A 3 15.83 8.46 3.04
CA SER A 3 15.01 7.85 1.99
C SER A 3 15.79 7.58 0.70
N GLU A 4 16.78 8.43 0.36
CA GLU A 4 17.65 8.23 -0.81
C GLU A 4 18.52 6.97 -0.66
N GLU A 5 19.01 6.72 0.53
CA GLU A 5 19.82 5.53 0.82
C GLU A 5 18.98 4.24 0.73
N VAL A 6 17.75 4.25 1.24
CA VAL A 6 16.80 3.14 1.12
C VAL A 6 16.52 2.84 -0.36
N VAL A 7 16.22 3.87 -1.15
CA VAL A 7 15.98 3.73 -2.61
C VAL A 7 17.20 3.15 -3.31
N ARG A 8 18.41 3.62 -2.99
CA ARG A 8 19.66 3.12 -3.59
C ARG A 8 19.88 1.63 -3.29
N ILE A 9 19.69 1.21 -2.03
CA ILE A 9 19.84 -0.19 -1.63
C ILE A 9 18.78 -1.06 -2.31
N ALA A 10 17.54 -0.61 -2.33
CA ALA A 10 16.43 -1.30 -2.98
C ALA A 10 16.71 -1.56 -4.48
N GLN A 11 17.24 -0.55 -5.19
CA GLN A 11 17.65 -0.70 -6.59
C GLN A 11 18.83 -1.66 -6.75
N GLN A 12 19.86 -1.54 -5.90
CA GLN A 12 21.04 -2.42 -5.93
C GLN A 12 20.69 -3.89 -5.65
N ARG A 13 19.69 -4.14 -4.81
CA ARG A 13 19.25 -5.50 -4.45
C ARG A 13 18.12 -6.03 -5.35
N GLY A 14 17.62 -5.24 -6.28
CA GLY A 14 16.62 -5.69 -7.24
C GLY A 14 15.19 -5.72 -6.67
N PHE A 15 14.84 -4.77 -5.81
CA PHE A 15 13.46 -4.59 -5.37
C PHE A 15 12.63 -3.84 -6.41
N PHE A 16 13.17 -2.76 -6.97
CA PHE A 16 12.52 -2.02 -8.06
C PHE A 16 13.52 -1.26 -8.92
N PHE A 17 13.10 -0.92 -10.14
CA PHE A 17 13.90 -0.21 -11.12
C PHE A 17 13.06 0.86 -11.81
N LYS A 18 13.72 1.85 -12.42
CA LYS A 18 13.03 2.74 -13.35
C LYS A 18 12.59 1.94 -14.58
N THR A 19 11.36 2.14 -15.02
CA THR A 19 10.87 1.52 -16.24
C THR A 19 11.70 2.00 -17.45
N ALA A 20 12.03 1.07 -18.35
CA ALA A 20 12.79 1.33 -19.56
C ALA A 20 14.08 2.13 -19.35
N PRO A 21 15.01 1.70 -18.46
CA PRO A 21 16.18 2.49 -18.10
C PRO A 21 17.15 2.74 -19.24
N SER A 22 17.09 1.94 -20.30
CA SER A 22 17.91 2.11 -21.54
C SER A 22 17.42 3.23 -22.44
N TYR A 23 16.25 3.81 -22.16
CA TYR A 23 15.67 4.90 -22.96
C TYR A 23 15.75 6.22 -22.22
N PRO A 24 16.60 7.18 -22.65
CA PRO A 24 16.85 8.43 -21.92
C PRO A 24 15.63 9.33 -21.79
N ASN A 25 14.64 9.17 -22.68
CA ASN A 25 13.40 9.93 -22.68
C ASN A 25 12.20 9.19 -22.05
N ALA A 26 12.45 8.08 -21.34
CA ALA A 26 11.36 7.36 -20.64
C ALA A 26 10.66 8.30 -19.65
N PRO A 27 9.32 8.35 -19.67
CA PRO A 27 8.58 9.25 -18.78
C PRO A 27 8.74 8.85 -17.33
N ALA A 28 8.83 9.83 -16.44
CA ALA A 28 8.87 9.59 -14.99
C ALA A 28 7.55 9.07 -14.44
N GLY A 29 7.61 8.45 -13.26
CA GLY A 29 6.42 7.95 -12.56
C GLY A 29 6.02 6.52 -12.92
N PHE A 30 6.89 5.79 -13.60
CA PHE A 30 6.75 4.36 -13.87
C PHE A 30 7.94 3.62 -13.26
N LEU A 31 7.65 2.54 -12.56
CA LEU A 31 8.65 1.66 -11.95
C LEU A 31 8.32 0.20 -12.22
N ASP A 32 9.36 -0.59 -12.45
CA ASP A 32 9.26 -2.04 -12.55
C ASP A 32 9.69 -2.65 -11.23
N TYR A 33 8.89 -3.56 -10.70
CA TYR A 33 9.32 -4.38 -9.57
C TYR A 33 10.32 -5.44 -10.05
N GLY A 34 11.47 -5.49 -9.41
CA GLY A 34 12.43 -6.58 -9.58
C GLY A 34 12.04 -7.82 -8.78
N PRO A 35 12.80 -8.91 -8.85
CA PRO A 35 12.43 -10.19 -8.22
C PRO A 35 12.12 -10.09 -6.72
N LEU A 36 12.98 -9.40 -5.96
CA LEU A 36 12.76 -9.24 -4.51
C LEU A 36 11.55 -8.35 -4.21
N GLY A 37 11.32 -7.34 -5.03
CA GLY A 37 10.17 -6.45 -4.88
C GLY A 37 8.85 -7.14 -5.19
N VAL A 38 8.80 -7.98 -6.24
CA VAL A 38 7.62 -8.80 -6.55
C VAL A 38 7.29 -9.70 -5.37
N ALA A 39 8.29 -10.42 -4.82
CA ALA A 39 8.08 -11.33 -3.71
C ALA A 39 7.59 -10.60 -2.45
N LEU A 40 8.24 -9.48 -2.06
CA LEU A 40 7.82 -8.67 -0.90
C LEU A 40 6.40 -8.13 -1.07
N LYS A 41 6.10 -7.53 -2.23
CA LYS A 41 4.77 -7.00 -2.54
C LYS A 41 3.70 -8.09 -2.46
N THR A 42 3.96 -9.25 -3.06
CA THR A 42 3.02 -10.37 -3.06
C THR A 42 2.74 -10.87 -1.64
N ARG A 43 3.76 -10.99 -0.80
CA ARG A 43 3.61 -11.39 0.61
C ARG A 43 2.88 -10.34 1.44
N LEU A 44 3.12 -9.05 1.20
CA LEU A 44 2.40 -7.97 1.85
C LEU A 44 0.90 -7.99 1.49
N VAL A 45 0.58 -8.21 0.22
CA VAL A 45 -0.80 -8.36 -0.26
C VAL A 45 -1.45 -9.63 0.34
N GLU A 46 -0.70 -10.74 0.44
CA GLU A 46 -1.25 -11.95 1.10
C GLU A 46 -1.50 -11.73 2.60
N LEU A 47 -0.64 -10.98 3.30
CA LEU A 47 -0.89 -10.57 4.68
C LEU A 47 -2.18 -9.74 4.77
N TRP A 48 -2.38 -8.78 3.86
CA TRP A 48 -3.60 -7.99 3.77
C TRP A 48 -4.83 -8.86 3.52
N ARG A 49 -4.77 -9.80 2.57
CA ARG A 49 -5.86 -10.75 2.33
C ARG A 49 -6.21 -11.56 3.57
N ARG A 50 -5.21 -12.02 4.31
CA ARG A 50 -5.43 -12.79 5.54
C ARG A 50 -6.05 -11.97 6.65
N MET A 51 -5.50 -10.78 6.87
CA MET A 51 -5.86 -9.95 8.02
C MET A 51 -7.15 -9.16 7.81
N ILE A 52 -7.50 -8.82 6.59
CA ILE A 52 -8.68 -7.99 6.28
C ILE A 52 -9.73 -8.82 5.55
N VAL A 53 -9.42 -9.36 4.37
CA VAL A 53 -10.42 -9.99 3.50
C VAL A 53 -10.93 -11.30 4.10
N LYS A 54 -10.02 -12.25 4.38
CA LYS A 54 -10.40 -13.60 4.88
C LYS A 54 -10.97 -13.55 6.30
N ARG A 55 -10.41 -12.67 7.14
CA ARG A 55 -10.87 -12.51 8.51
C ARG A 55 -12.35 -12.14 8.58
N ASP A 56 -12.77 -11.19 7.75
CA ASP A 56 -14.12 -10.66 7.78
C ASP A 56 -15.05 -11.34 6.74
N GLY A 57 -14.60 -12.45 6.12
CA GLY A 57 -15.39 -13.20 5.14
C GLY A 57 -15.76 -12.39 3.91
N MET A 58 -14.89 -11.45 3.51
CA MET A 58 -15.14 -10.58 2.38
C MET A 58 -14.98 -11.30 1.04
N ILE A 59 -15.62 -10.78 0.00
CA ILE A 59 -15.48 -11.23 -1.37
C ILE A 59 -14.34 -10.47 -2.04
N GLU A 60 -13.48 -11.17 -2.79
CA GLU A 60 -12.45 -10.52 -3.62
C GLU A 60 -12.82 -10.67 -5.09
N ILE A 61 -12.73 -9.57 -5.86
CA ILE A 61 -12.96 -9.53 -7.30
C ILE A 61 -11.71 -9.06 -8.04
N ASP A 62 -11.68 -9.24 -9.36
CA ASP A 62 -10.67 -8.68 -10.26
C ASP A 62 -11.38 -8.00 -11.44
N GLY A 63 -11.71 -6.73 -11.27
CA GLY A 63 -12.41 -5.91 -12.25
C GLY A 63 -11.50 -5.37 -13.35
N ALA A 64 -12.10 -5.01 -14.48
CA ALA A 64 -11.38 -4.46 -15.62
C ALA A 64 -10.64 -3.15 -15.28
N GLN A 65 -9.47 -2.96 -15.89
CA GLN A 65 -8.68 -1.73 -15.72
C GLN A 65 -9.16 -0.60 -16.65
N ILE A 66 -9.79 -0.95 -17.76
CA ILE A 66 -10.36 -0.01 -18.72
C ILE A 66 -11.88 -0.06 -18.53
N LEU A 67 -12.48 1.08 -18.23
CA LEU A 67 -13.90 1.20 -18.01
C LEU A 67 -14.52 2.24 -18.96
N PRO A 68 -15.81 2.09 -19.30
CA PRO A 68 -16.53 3.03 -20.12
C PRO A 68 -16.57 4.44 -19.50
N LYS A 69 -16.60 5.47 -20.35
CA LYS A 69 -16.71 6.87 -19.95
C LYS A 69 -17.86 7.12 -18.96
N ALA A 70 -19.02 6.50 -19.18
CA ALA A 70 -20.20 6.67 -18.36
C ALA A 70 -19.99 6.33 -16.87
N VAL A 71 -19.13 5.35 -16.56
CA VAL A 71 -18.77 5.00 -15.17
C VAL A 71 -18.09 6.18 -14.48
N PHE A 72 -17.16 6.85 -15.18
CA PHE A 72 -16.41 7.97 -14.62
C PHE A 72 -17.16 9.30 -14.68
N GLU A 73 -18.19 9.42 -15.51
CA GLU A 73 -19.18 10.50 -15.46
C GLU A 73 -20.06 10.34 -14.21
N ALA A 74 -20.57 9.13 -13.96
CA ALA A 74 -21.43 8.82 -12.83
C ALA A 74 -20.71 9.03 -11.49
N SER A 75 -19.46 8.63 -11.36
CA SER A 75 -18.64 8.80 -10.16
C SER A 75 -18.05 10.22 -9.99
N GLY A 76 -18.19 11.10 -11.00
CA GLY A 76 -17.68 12.47 -10.96
C GLY A 76 -16.18 12.62 -11.28
N HIS A 77 -15.45 11.55 -11.61
CA HIS A 77 -14.01 11.63 -11.90
C HIS A 77 -13.68 12.51 -13.11
N LEU A 78 -14.50 12.47 -14.15
CA LEU A 78 -14.22 13.29 -15.33
C LEU A 78 -14.36 14.80 -15.07
N SER A 79 -15.18 15.20 -14.11
CA SER A 79 -15.38 16.61 -13.76
C SER A 79 -14.47 17.11 -12.66
N SER A 80 -14.10 16.24 -11.68
CA SER A 80 -13.53 16.69 -10.40
C SER A 80 -12.13 16.14 -10.10
N PHE A 81 -11.68 15.09 -10.83
CA PHE A 81 -10.36 14.50 -10.61
C PHE A 81 -9.27 15.30 -11.32
N THR A 82 -9.03 16.52 -10.83
CA THR A 82 -8.12 17.51 -11.46
C THR A 82 -7.09 18.04 -10.47
N ASP A 83 -5.87 18.23 -10.98
CA ASP A 83 -4.78 18.90 -10.25
C ASP A 83 -4.49 20.28 -10.86
N PRO A 84 -4.18 21.31 -10.03
CA PRO A 84 -3.73 22.60 -10.51
C PRO A 84 -2.31 22.50 -11.08
N PHE A 85 -2.05 23.23 -12.16
CA PHE A 85 -0.71 23.37 -12.70
C PHE A 85 -0.43 24.75 -13.26
N VAL A 86 0.84 25.12 -13.28
CA VAL A 86 1.37 26.28 -13.98
C VAL A 86 2.46 25.86 -14.96
N ARG A 87 2.58 26.57 -16.06
CA ARG A 87 3.56 26.27 -17.10
C ARG A 87 4.55 27.43 -17.25
N CYS A 88 5.82 27.12 -17.41
CA CYS A 88 6.83 28.15 -17.74
C CYS A 88 6.63 28.65 -19.17
N ALA A 89 6.49 29.96 -19.35
CA ALA A 89 6.30 30.58 -20.64
C ALA A 89 7.49 30.37 -21.60
N LYS A 90 8.72 30.21 -21.06
CA LYS A 90 9.96 30.09 -21.87
C LYS A 90 10.34 28.63 -22.17
N CYS A 91 10.42 27.76 -21.16
CA CYS A 91 10.93 26.40 -21.33
C CYS A 91 9.87 25.32 -21.34
N GLY A 92 8.58 25.68 -21.17
CA GLY A 92 7.45 24.75 -21.18
C GLY A 92 7.36 23.81 -19.97
N SER A 93 8.28 23.92 -18.99
CA SER A 93 8.24 23.09 -17.78
C SER A 93 6.94 23.31 -17.02
N VAL A 94 6.36 22.23 -16.51
CA VAL A 94 5.08 22.21 -15.80
C VAL A 94 5.33 21.93 -14.32
N TYR A 95 4.60 22.61 -13.44
CA TYR A 95 4.74 22.51 -11.99
C TYR A 95 3.37 22.55 -11.32
N ARG A 96 3.25 21.91 -10.15
CA ARG A 96 2.15 22.15 -9.22
C ARG A 96 2.40 23.46 -8.47
N PRO A 97 1.43 24.39 -8.43
CA PRO A 97 1.62 25.70 -7.78
C PRO A 97 1.82 25.58 -6.26
N ASP A 98 1.11 24.66 -5.58
CA ASP A 98 1.28 24.37 -4.16
C ASP A 98 2.73 23.96 -3.83
N LYS A 99 3.31 23.04 -4.58
CA LYS A 99 4.70 22.57 -4.36
C LYS A 99 5.75 23.63 -4.65
N LEU A 100 5.55 24.47 -5.66
CA LEU A 100 6.44 25.61 -5.92
C LEU A 100 6.39 26.63 -4.79
N LEU A 101 5.21 26.88 -4.23
CA LEU A 101 5.03 27.78 -3.10
C LEU A 101 5.67 27.24 -1.84
N GLU A 102 5.45 25.95 -1.52
CA GLU A 102 6.10 25.27 -0.39
C GLU A 102 7.61 25.31 -0.47
N GLU A 103 8.19 24.98 -1.64
CA GLU A 103 9.64 25.09 -1.89
C GLU A 103 10.18 26.49 -1.64
N LYS A 104 9.41 27.52 -2.03
CA LYS A 104 9.87 28.92 -1.95
C LYS A 104 9.69 29.52 -0.57
N THR A 105 8.59 29.19 0.12
CA THR A 105 8.19 29.82 1.38
C THR A 105 8.56 29.01 2.62
N GLY A 106 8.80 27.69 2.46
CA GLY A 106 9.00 26.77 3.57
C GLY A 106 7.71 26.49 4.38
N GLN A 107 6.55 26.94 3.90
CA GLN A 107 5.25 26.78 4.56
C GLN A 107 4.36 25.84 3.76
N ALA A 108 3.59 25.00 4.45
CA ALA A 108 2.59 24.16 3.81
C ALA A 108 1.51 25.00 3.11
N VAL A 109 1.14 24.62 1.91
CA VAL A 109 0.12 25.29 1.09
C VAL A 109 -1.05 24.32 0.86
N PRO A 110 -2.30 24.73 1.15
CA PRO A 110 -3.46 23.87 0.93
C PRO A 110 -3.56 23.41 -0.52
N GLU A 111 -3.82 22.12 -0.73
CA GLU A 111 -3.90 21.51 -2.09
C GLU A 111 -5.19 21.91 -2.84
N LYS A 112 -6.23 22.39 -2.16
CA LYS A 112 -7.55 22.68 -2.71
C LYS A 112 -7.86 24.19 -2.81
N LEU A 113 -6.84 25.01 -3.02
CA LEU A 113 -7.05 26.45 -3.27
C LEU A 113 -7.69 26.69 -4.65
N GLY A 114 -8.39 27.81 -4.79
CA GLY A 114 -8.87 28.31 -6.08
C GLY A 114 -7.71 28.73 -7.00
N ASP A 115 -7.93 28.68 -8.32
CA ASP A 115 -6.87 29.00 -9.28
C ASP A 115 -6.40 30.46 -9.12
N ALA A 116 -7.30 31.40 -8.85
CA ALA A 116 -6.99 32.80 -8.59
C ALA A 116 -6.20 33.00 -7.28
N ASP A 117 -6.44 32.16 -6.26
CA ASP A 117 -5.70 32.23 -5.00
C ASP A 117 -4.26 31.75 -5.20
N TYR A 118 -4.05 30.67 -5.96
CA TYR A 118 -2.71 30.22 -6.36
C TYR A 118 -1.97 31.31 -7.13
N ASP A 119 -2.60 31.92 -8.12
CA ASP A 119 -1.99 33.00 -8.92
C ASP A 119 -1.58 34.19 -8.04
N SER A 120 -2.42 34.59 -7.10
CA SER A 120 -2.14 35.63 -6.14
C SER A 120 -0.93 35.30 -5.24
N LEU A 121 -0.88 34.08 -4.70
CA LEU A 121 0.22 33.61 -3.85
C LEU A 121 1.54 33.51 -4.62
N LEU A 122 1.52 32.97 -5.84
CA LEU A 122 2.69 32.86 -6.71
C LEU A 122 3.27 34.24 -7.05
N ALA A 123 2.39 35.20 -7.37
CA ALA A 123 2.81 36.57 -7.65
C ALA A 123 3.41 37.29 -6.42
N LYS A 124 2.74 37.18 -5.25
CA LYS A 124 3.21 37.77 -3.98
C LYS A 124 4.56 37.20 -3.54
N SER A 125 4.75 35.90 -3.73
CA SER A 125 5.99 35.19 -3.34
C SER A 125 7.12 35.34 -4.37
N GLY A 126 6.85 35.98 -5.51
CA GLY A 126 7.85 36.17 -6.58
C GLY A 126 8.37 34.87 -7.17
N VAL A 127 7.52 33.83 -7.21
CA VAL A 127 7.88 32.48 -7.70
C VAL A 127 8.13 32.52 -9.20
N LYS A 128 9.22 31.91 -9.63
CA LYS A 128 9.62 31.77 -11.04
C LYS A 128 9.92 30.30 -11.36
N CYS A 129 10.04 30.01 -12.63
CA CYS A 129 10.44 28.68 -13.10
C CYS A 129 11.75 28.22 -12.48
N SER A 130 11.75 27.10 -11.75
CA SER A 130 12.93 26.53 -11.10
C SER A 130 14.03 26.12 -12.11
N LYS A 131 13.65 25.85 -13.38
CA LYS A 131 14.57 25.39 -14.42
C LYS A 131 15.29 26.56 -15.15
N CYS A 132 14.62 27.68 -15.43
CA CYS A 132 15.17 28.75 -16.27
C CYS A 132 14.93 30.16 -15.74
N GLY A 133 14.33 30.34 -14.58
CA GLY A 133 14.10 31.64 -13.94
C GLY A 133 13.05 32.54 -14.61
N SER A 134 12.33 32.04 -15.65
CA SER A 134 11.33 32.83 -16.37
C SER A 134 9.98 32.82 -15.65
N GLY A 135 9.06 33.71 -16.08
CA GLY A 135 7.67 33.76 -15.57
C GLY A 135 6.88 32.51 -15.82
N LEU A 136 5.85 32.31 -15.01
CA LEU A 136 4.90 31.21 -15.09
C LEU A 136 3.58 31.71 -15.71
N SER A 137 2.82 30.79 -16.33
CA SER A 137 1.44 31.06 -16.77
C SER A 137 0.50 31.21 -15.56
N GLY A 138 -0.71 31.66 -15.78
CA GLY A 138 -1.79 31.48 -14.81
C GLY A 138 -2.04 29.99 -14.51
N THR A 139 -2.60 29.74 -13.33
CA THR A 139 -3.00 28.39 -12.88
C THR A 139 -4.13 27.87 -13.73
N THR A 140 -4.03 26.62 -14.15
CA THR A 140 -5.06 25.87 -14.88
C THR A 140 -5.24 24.49 -14.28
N ARG A 141 -6.36 23.81 -14.58
CA ARG A 141 -6.65 22.46 -14.11
C ARG A 141 -6.34 21.41 -15.16
N PHE A 142 -5.74 20.31 -14.73
CA PHE A 142 -5.45 19.16 -15.56
C PHE A 142 -6.18 17.93 -14.99
N ASN A 143 -7.04 17.30 -15.81
CA ASN A 143 -7.69 16.05 -15.41
C ASN A 143 -6.66 14.90 -15.46
N MET A 144 -6.53 14.20 -14.36
CA MET A 144 -5.52 13.15 -14.18
C MET A 144 -5.94 11.79 -14.75
N MET A 145 -7.10 11.68 -15.40
CA MET A 145 -7.53 10.45 -16.05
C MET A 145 -6.70 10.15 -17.30
N PHE A 146 -6.33 8.87 -17.47
CA PHE A 146 -5.77 8.40 -18.73
C PHE A 146 -6.90 7.97 -19.68
N ARG A 147 -7.12 8.76 -20.74
CA ARG A 147 -8.06 8.43 -21.81
C ARG A 147 -7.46 7.40 -22.76
N VAL A 148 -8.27 6.44 -23.18
CA VAL A 148 -7.94 5.42 -24.18
C VAL A 148 -9.04 5.34 -25.24
N GLY A 149 -8.67 4.94 -26.47
CA GLY A 149 -9.61 4.62 -27.54
C GLY A 149 -9.75 3.12 -27.68
N ILE A 150 -10.98 2.61 -27.75
CA ILE A 150 -11.25 1.19 -27.94
C ILE A 150 -11.64 0.93 -29.40
N GLY A 151 -11.02 -0.10 -29.98
CA GLY A 151 -11.28 -0.55 -31.33
C GLY A 151 -10.96 0.49 -32.42
N PRO A 152 -11.22 0.15 -33.70
CA PRO A 152 -10.92 1.04 -34.83
C PRO A 152 -11.74 2.35 -34.85
N ALA A 153 -12.93 2.34 -34.24
CA ALA A 153 -13.79 3.52 -34.14
C ALA A 153 -13.31 4.50 -33.06
N GLY A 154 -12.38 4.08 -32.19
CA GLY A 154 -11.84 4.94 -31.16
C GLY A 154 -12.84 5.27 -30.04
N GLU A 155 -13.72 4.33 -29.69
CA GLU A 155 -14.68 4.52 -28.59
C GLU A 155 -13.97 4.99 -27.32
N GLU A 156 -14.53 6.01 -26.68
CA GLU A 156 -13.90 6.67 -25.53
C GLU A 156 -14.04 5.85 -24.26
N ALA A 157 -12.91 5.48 -23.68
CA ALA A 157 -12.81 4.82 -22.38
C ALA A 157 -11.64 5.38 -21.58
N TYR A 158 -11.49 4.95 -20.34
CA TYR A 158 -10.44 5.43 -19.44
C TYR A 158 -9.82 4.29 -18.65
N LEU A 159 -8.53 4.42 -18.37
CA LEU A 159 -7.89 3.62 -17.34
C LEU A 159 -8.38 4.09 -15.96
N ARG A 160 -8.74 3.13 -15.11
CA ARG A 160 -9.29 3.42 -13.77
C ARG A 160 -8.27 4.14 -12.88
N PRO A 161 -8.64 5.26 -12.20
CA PRO A 161 -7.75 5.98 -11.29
C PRO A 161 -7.69 5.35 -9.89
N GLU A 162 -8.63 4.43 -9.60
CA GLU A 162 -8.79 3.66 -8.37
C GLU A 162 -9.45 2.31 -8.68
N THR A 163 -9.34 1.34 -7.79
CA THR A 163 -9.88 -0.01 -8.06
C THR A 163 -11.36 -0.15 -7.66
N CYS A 164 -11.91 0.76 -6.86
CA CYS A 164 -13.26 0.63 -6.27
C CYS A 164 -14.41 0.73 -7.28
N GLN A 165 -14.23 1.40 -8.43
CA GLN A 165 -15.35 1.65 -9.36
C GLN A 165 -16.00 0.36 -9.88
N SER A 166 -15.21 -0.68 -10.18
CA SER A 166 -15.75 -1.98 -10.54
C SER A 166 -16.54 -2.60 -9.39
N ILE A 167 -16.12 -2.40 -8.14
CA ILE A 167 -16.81 -2.91 -6.97
C ILE A 167 -18.22 -2.31 -6.86
N PHE A 168 -18.34 -0.98 -7.07
CA PHE A 168 -19.64 -0.32 -7.02
C PHE A 168 -20.56 -0.78 -8.13
N VAL A 169 -20.08 -0.79 -9.38
CA VAL A 169 -20.88 -1.18 -10.55
C VAL A 169 -21.35 -2.62 -10.47
N ASP A 170 -20.49 -3.52 -9.97
CA ASP A 170 -20.78 -4.96 -9.88
C ASP A 170 -21.55 -5.33 -8.61
N PHE A 171 -21.72 -4.42 -7.64
CA PHE A 171 -22.34 -4.69 -6.34
C PHE A 171 -23.69 -5.41 -6.43
N PRO A 172 -24.69 -4.97 -7.24
CA PRO A 172 -26.00 -5.63 -7.30
C PRO A 172 -25.88 -7.08 -7.78
N LEU A 173 -24.99 -7.32 -8.76
CA LEU A 173 -24.73 -8.66 -9.29
C LEU A 173 -24.06 -9.56 -8.24
N LEU A 174 -23.02 -9.05 -7.58
CA LEU A 174 -22.27 -9.75 -6.55
C LEU A 174 -23.17 -10.07 -5.35
N PHE A 175 -23.94 -9.12 -4.88
CA PHE A 175 -24.88 -9.32 -3.77
C PHE A 175 -25.85 -10.47 -4.03
N LYS A 176 -26.42 -10.51 -5.25
CA LYS A 176 -27.35 -11.55 -5.68
C LYS A 176 -26.68 -12.91 -5.90
N THR A 177 -25.56 -12.93 -6.63
CA THR A 177 -24.91 -14.21 -7.04
C THR A 177 -24.20 -14.89 -5.89
N GLN A 178 -23.58 -14.12 -5.00
CA GLN A 178 -22.88 -14.64 -3.82
C GLN A 178 -23.82 -14.86 -2.61
N ARG A 179 -25.10 -14.43 -2.70
CA ARG A 179 -26.11 -14.56 -1.64
C ARG A 179 -25.65 -14.01 -0.28
N VAL A 180 -24.90 -12.93 -0.32
CA VAL A 180 -24.36 -12.29 0.88
C VAL A 180 -25.40 -11.42 1.58
N LYS A 181 -25.09 -11.04 2.83
CA LYS A 181 -25.91 -10.17 3.67
C LYS A 181 -25.10 -8.94 4.09
N LEU A 182 -25.78 -7.86 4.42
CA LEU A 182 -25.13 -6.69 5.00
C LEU A 182 -24.76 -6.92 6.49
N PRO A 183 -23.62 -6.43 6.99
CA PRO A 183 -22.59 -5.75 6.24
C PRO A 183 -21.71 -6.76 5.46
N VAL A 184 -21.28 -6.39 4.26
CA VAL A 184 -20.38 -7.18 3.41
C VAL A 184 -19.28 -6.33 2.86
N GLY A 185 -18.03 -6.82 2.95
CA GLY A 185 -16.88 -6.23 2.28
C GLY A 185 -16.67 -6.85 0.90
N ILE A 186 -16.40 -6.02 -0.09
CA ILE A 186 -15.93 -6.45 -1.41
C ILE A 186 -14.56 -5.84 -1.64
N ALA A 187 -13.58 -6.69 -1.92
CA ALA A 187 -12.18 -6.35 -2.02
C ALA A 187 -11.67 -6.46 -3.45
N GLN A 188 -10.68 -5.66 -3.78
CA GLN A 188 -9.94 -5.77 -5.03
C GLN A 188 -8.49 -5.35 -4.84
N VAL A 189 -7.57 -6.11 -5.46
CA VAL A 189 -6.16 -5.73 -5.60
C VAL A 189 -5.87 -5.55 -7.07
N GLY A 190 -5.29 -4.41 -7.44
CA GLY A 190 -5.02 -4.18 -8.87
C GLY A 190 -4.26 -2.90 -9.14
N ARG A 191 -4.00 -2.68 -10.43
CA ARG A 191 -3.38 -1.44 -10.91
C ARG A 191 -4.41 -0.35 -11.09
N SER A 192 -3.97 0.87 -10.76
CA SER A 192 -4.67 2.12 -10.99
C SER A 192 -3.74 3.11 -11.67
N PHE A 193 -4.32 4.10 -12.33
CA PHE A 193 -3.57 4.97 -13.23
C PHE A 193 -3.95 6.44 -12.99
N ARG A 194 -2.95 7.25 -12.62
CA ARG A 194 -3.13 8.69 -12.36
C ARG A 194 -2.10 9.47 -13.13
N ASN A 195 -2.51 10.27 -14.08
CA ASN A 195 -1.61 11.05 -14.92
C ASN A 195 -0.99 12.23 -14.16
N GLU A 196 -0.20 11.89 -13.16
CA GLU A 196 0.46 12.81 -12.23
C GLU A 196 1.32 13.86 -12.95
N ILE A 197 1.20 15.12 -12.52
CA ILE A 197 1.94 16.25 -13.11
C ILE A 197 3.44 16.14 -12.80
N ALA A 198 3.79 15.78 -11.57
CA ALA A 198 5.18 15.72 -11.10
C ALA A 198 5.44 14.44 -10.31
N PRO A 199 5.46 13.26 -10.96
CA PRO A 199 5.78 12.00 -10.31
C PRO A 199 7.28 11.97 -9.99
N ARG A 200 7.61 12.22 -8.73
CA ARG A 200 8.98 12.19 -8.21
C ARG A 200 8.92 11.47 -6.88
N GLN A 201 9.96 10.84 -6.38
CA GLN A 201 10.02 10.14 -5.08
C GLN A 201 9.82 8.60 -5.13
N GLY A 202 10.29 7.93 -6.18
CA GLY A 202 10.28 6.45 -6.22
C GLY A 202 8.87 5.88 -6.11
N LEU A 203 8.64 4.92 -5.20
CA LEU A 203 7.36 4.24 -5.00
C LEU A 203 6.26 5.12 -4.36
N LEU A 204 6.57 6.34 -3.93
CA LEU A 204 5.63 7.19 -3.18
C LEU A 204 4.62 7.90 -4.08
N ARG A 205 4.97 8.19 -5.34
CA ARG A 205 4.11 8.90 -6.28
C ARG A 205 4.31 8.41 -7.71
N LEU A 206 3.44 7.54 -8.15
CA LEU A 206 3.49 6.86 -9.43
C LEU A 206 2.30 7.26 -10.33
N ARG A 207 2.48 7.13 -11.65
CA ARG A 207 1.41 7.23 -12.64
C ARG A 207 0.67 5.90 -12.85
N GLU A 208 1.37 4.80 -12.64
CA GLU A 208 0.83 3.46 -12.58
C GLU A 208 1.16 2.89 -11.21
N LEU A 209 0.15 2.65 -10.40
CA LEU A 209 0.28 2.27 -8.99
C LEU A 209 -0.55 1.02 -8.68
N ASN A 210 -0.15 0.30 -7.64
CA ASN A 210 -0.91 -0.83 -7.11
C ASN A 210 -1.72 -0.39 -5.90
N GLN A 211 -3.02 -0.72 -5.89
CA GLN A 211 -3.92 -0.49 -4.77
C GLN A 211 -4.51 -1.81 -4.28
N ALA A 212 -4.86 -1.84 -3.01
CA ALA A 212 -5.69 -2.87 -2.39
C ALA A 212 -6.84 -2.15 -1.69
N GLU A 213 -8.05 -2.31 -2.21
CA GLU A 213 -9.24 -1.60 -1.74
C GLU A 213 -10.28 -2.58 -1.22
N VAL A 214 -10.99 -2.15 -0.21
CA VAL A 214 -12.18 -2.81 0.32
C VAL A 214 -13.28 -1.77 0.42
N GLU A 215 -14.43 -2.12 -0.16
CA GLU A 215 -15.66 -1.37 0.02
C GLU A 215 -16.59 -2.17 0.91
N VAL A 216 -16.87 -1.65 2.10
CA VAL A 216 -17.77 -2.28 3.06
C VAL A 216 -19.16 -1.69 2.89
N PHE A 217 -20.08 -2.50 2.38
CA PHE A 217 -21.49 -2.14 2.20
C PHE A 217 -22.26 -2.50 3.48
N PHE A 218 -23.04 -1.56 3.99
CA PHE A 218 -23.78 -1.77 5.23
C PHE A 218 -25.08 -0.97 5.30
N ASN A 219 -26.01 -1.43 6.13
CA ASN A 219 -27.21 -0.70 6.46
C ASN A 219 -26.86 0.40 7.49
N PRO A 220 -27.07 1.71 7.18
CA PRO A 220 -26.70 2.80 8.10
C PRO A 220 -27.47 2.77 9.43
N LYS A 221 -28.56 2.00 9.51
CA LYS A 221 -29.33 1.81 10.75
C LYS A 221 -28.80 0.65 11.61
N LYS A 222 -27.86 -0.20 11.05
CA LYS A 222 -27.31 -1.40 11.70
C LYS A 222 -25.79 -1.37 11.66
N THR A 223 -25.18 -0.51 12.48
CA THR A 223 -23.73 -0.25 12.46
C THR A 223 -22.99 -0.86 13.65
N ASP A 224 -23.67 -1.61 14.50
CA ASP A 224 -23.07 -2.39 15.59
C ASP A 224 -23.28 -3.89 15.36
N SER A 225 -22.33 -4.70 15.78
CA SER A 225 -22.36 -6.15 15.65
C SER A 225 -21.42 -6.78 16.69
N PRO A 226 -21.76 -7.99 17.22
CA PRO A 226 -20.84 -8.71 18.11
C PRO A 226 -19.44 -8.94 17.51
N ARG A 227 -19.33 -9.00 16.18
CA ARG A 227 -18.03 -9.13 15.49
C ARG A 227 -17.11 -7.93 15.67
N PHE A 228 -17.64 -6.76 16.08
CA PHE A 228 -16.86 -5.54 16.31
C PHE A 228 -16.40 -5.42 17.78
N GLU A 229 -16.83 -6.30 18.67
CA GLU A 229 -16.56 -6.26 20.10
C GLU A 229 -15.06 -6.19 20.42
N TRP A 230 -14.25 -7.00 19.72
CA TRP A 230 -12.79 -7.02 19.92
C TRP A 230 -12.13 -5.65 19.69
N ALA A 231 -12.69 -4.83 18.78
CA ALA A 231 -12.12 -3.53 18.41
C ALA A 231 -12.44 -2.45 19.43
N LYS A 232 -13.50 -2.61 20.23
CA LYS A 232 -13.98 -1.56 21.17
C LYS A 232 -12.90 -1.11 22.15
N SER A 233 -12.05 -2.03 22.62
CA SER A 233 -10.96 -1.74 23.56
C SER A 233 -9.63 -1.36 22.87
N GLU A 234 -9.55 -1.45 21.53
CA GLU A 234 -8.35 -1.05 20.80
C GLU A 234 -8.10 0.44 20.95
N VAL A 235 -6.89 0.80 21.39
CA VAL A 235 -6.48 2.20 21.50
C VAL A 235 -5.88 2.66 20.18
N LEU A 236 -6.40 3.74 19.62
CA LEU A 236 -5.96 4.34 18.37
C LEU A 236 -5.42 5.75 18.62
N SER A 237 -4.36 6.12 17.91
CA SER A 237 -3.78 7.47 17.96
C SER A 237 -4.41 8.32 16.86
N PHE A 238 -5.09 9.39 17.24
CA PHE A 238 -5.74 10.33 16.34
C PHE A 238 -5.00 11.66 16.31
N THR A 239 -4.88 12.27 15.13
CA THR A 239 -4.57 13.69 14.99
C THR A 239 -5.83 14.40 14.53
N MET A 240 -6.36 15.27 15.36
CA MET A 240 -7.60 16.02 15.13
C MET A 240 -7.40 17.13 14.07
N PRO A 241 -8.50 17.65 13.45
CA PRO A 241 -8.39 18.71 12.45
C PRO A 241 -7.71 20.00 12.94
N ASP A 242 -7.72 20.25 14.24
CA ASP A 242 -7.04 21.39 14.87
C ASP A 242 -5.55 21.11 15.21
N GLY A 243 -5.04 19.93 14.79
CA GLY A 243 -3.66 19.51 15.00
C GLY A 243 -3.37 18.87 16.36
N ARG A 244 -4.36 18.72 17.24
CA ARG A 244 -4.16 18.03 18.52
C ARG A 244 -4.07 16.53 18.34
N ASP A 245 -3.08 15.91 18.96
CA ASP A 245 -2.98 14.46 19.04
C ASP A 245 -3.79 13.93 20.25
N SER A 246 -4.44 12.80 20.08
CA SER A 246 -5.25 12.15 21.12
C SER A 246 -5.19 10.63 20.97
N GLU A 247 -5.05 9.91 22.08
CA GLU A 247 -5.18 8.47 22.13
C GLU A 247 -6.51 8.11 22.79
N MET A 248 -7.32 7.31 22.09
CA MET A 248 -8.65 6.90 22.56
C MET A 248 -8.90 5.44 22.23
N SER A 249 -9.64 4.73 23.08
CA SER A 249 -10.23 3.47 22.67
C SER A 249 -11.26 3.71 21.56
N VAL A 250 -11.50 2.69 20.73
CA VAL A 250 -12.55 2.80 19.69
C VAL A 250 -13.90 3.14 20.30
N SER A 251 -14.25 2.55 21.48
CA SER A 251 -15.51 2.87 22.17
C SER A 251 -15.58 4.34 22.61
N ASP A 252 -14.48 4.90 23.14
CA ASP A 252 -14.43 6.30 23.54
C ASP A 252 -14.48 7.25 22.34
N ALA A 253 -13.80 6.88 21.24
CA ALA A 253 -13.82 7.64 19.98
C ALA A 253 -15.23 7.68 19.36
N VAL A 254 -15.99 6.58 19.44
CA VAL A 254 -17.38 6.54 19.01
C VAL A 254 -18.26 7.38 19.94
N ALA A 255 -18.10 7.26 21.26
CA ALA A 255 -18.84 8.06 22.23
C ALA A 255 -18.58 9.56 22.12
N ALA A 256 -17.35 9.94 21.77
CA ALA A 256 -16.95 11.33 21.54
C ALA A 256 -17.35 11.88 20.15
N GLY A 257 -17.93 11.05 19.28
CA GLY A 257 -18.29 11.42 17.90
C GLY A 257 -17.10 11.63 16.96
N VAL A 258 -15.90 11.23 17.37
CA VAL A 258 -14.70 11.24 16.51
C VAL A 258 -14.82 10.15 15.45
N VAL A 259 -15.40 9.01 15.79
CA VAL A 259 -15.69 7.87 14.90
C VAL A 259 -17.21 7.69 14.82
N PRO A 260 -17.82 7.62 13.63
CA PRO A 260 -19.27 7.67 13.47
C PRO A 260 -20.00 6.40 13.95
N SER A 261 -19.33 5.25 14.04
CA SER A 261 -19.96 3.99 14.45
C SER A 261 -18.94 2.92 14.86
N ALA A 262 -19.43 1.86 15.52
CA ALA A 262 -18.62 0.69 15.87
C ALA A 262 -18.06 -0.01 14.63
N LEU A 263 -18.81 -0.06 13.51
CA LEU A 263 -18.34 -0.60 12.23
C LEU A 263 -17.11 0.17 11.74
N VAL A 264 -17.17 1.48 11.66
CA VAL A 264 -16.03 2.29 11.22
C VAL A 264 -14.84 2.11 12.16
N GLY A 265 -15.06 2.14 13.47
CA GLY A 265 -14.02 1.89 14.47
C GLY A 265 -13.34 0.53 14.33
N HIS A 266 -14.12 -0.52 14.03
CA HIS A 266 -13.59 -1.86 13.75
C HIS A 266 -12.59 -1.86 12.59
N TYR A 267 -12.93 -1.21 11.49
CA TYR A 267 -12.05 -1.18 10.32
C TYR A 267 -10.83 -0.27 10.51
N LEU A 268 -10.96 0.84 11.24
CA LEU A 268 -9.80 1.65 11.63
C LEU A 268 -8.83 0.86 12.52
N ALA A 269 -9.33 0.11 13.48
CA ALA A 269 -8.50 -0.79 14.30
C ALA A 269 -7.85 -1.90 13.46
N LEU A 270 -8.59 -2.45 12.50
CA LEU A 270 -8.11 -3.53 11.66
C LEU A 270 -6.95 -3.11 10.76
N VAL A 271 -7.03 -1.95 10.10
CA VAL A 271 -5.92 -1.45 9.27
C VAL A 271 -4.70 -1.08 10.11
N THR A 272 -4.88 -0.56 11.33
CA THR A 272 -3.79 -0.28 12.27
C THR A 272 -3.07 -1.58 12.66
N ARG A 273 -3.81 -2.64 12.97
CA ARG A 273 -3.27 -3.98 13.27
C ARG A 273 -2.56 -4.61 12.08
N PHE A 274 -3.07 -4.40 10.87
CA PHE A 274 -2.41 -4.87 9.66
C PHE A 274 -0.99 -4.28 9.52
N TYR A 275 -0.84 -2.97 9.73
CA TYR A 275 0.49 -2.35 9.64
C TYR A 275 1.41 -2.78 10.78
N GLU A 276 0.89 -2.99 11.98
CA GLU A 276 1.67 -3.57 13.09
C GLU A 276 2.22 -4.95 12.72
N ALA A 277 1.38 -5.82 12.15
CA ALA A 277 1.80 -7.10 11.61
C ALA A 277 2.78 -6.95 10.44
N ALA A 278 2.63 -5.96 9.59
CA ALA A 278 3.60 -5.66 8.52
C ALA A 278 4.96 -5.15 9.04
N GLY A 279 5.11 -4.93 10.35
CA GLY A 279 6.35 -4.50 10.98
C GLY A 279 6.43 -2.98 11.21
N VAL A 280 5.34 -2.25 11.02
CA VAL A 280 5.24 -0.82 11.32
C VAL A 280 4.86 -0.63 12.80
N PRO A 281 5.73 -0.03 13.64
CA PRO A 281 5.42 0.18 15.06
C PRO A 281 4.18 1.05 15.26
N ARG A 282 3.35 0.74 16.28
CA ARG A 282 2.19 1.57 16.66
C ARG A 282 2.57 3.04 16.89
N SER A 283 3.70 3.29 17.52
CA SER A 283 4.22 4.65 17.78
C SER A 283 4.57 5.43 16.52
N SER A 284 4.64 4.76 15.37
CA SER A 284 4.86 5.38 14.06
C SER A 284 3.58 5.51 13.24
N GLN A 285 2.42 5.15 13.79
CA GLN A 285 1.12 5.21 13.12
C GLN A 285 0.23 6.26 13.76
N ARG A 286 -0.58 6.94 12.97
CA ARG A 286 -1.68 7.79 13.42
C ARG A 286 -2.83 7.79 12.43
N LEU A 287 -4.01 8.09 12.91
CA LEU A 287 -5.21 8.36 12.11
C LEU A 287 -5.43 9.88 12.07
N ARG A 288 -5.18 10.50 10.94
CA ARG A 288 -5.48 11.91 10.74
C ARG A 288 -6.97 12.06 10.41
N VAL A 289 -7.71 12.71 11.30
CA VAL A 289 -9.13 13.03 11.06
C VAL A 289 -9.20 14.21 10.12
N LEU A 290 -9.82 14.04 8.96
CA LEU A 290 -9.93 15.11 7.96
C LEU A 290 -11.07 16.07 8.29
N SER A 291 -10.79 17.38 8.13
CA SER A 291 -11.82 18.42 8.23
C SER A 291 -12.79 18.36 7.05
N ASP A 292 -13.94 19.05 7.16
CA ASP A 292 -14.90 19.19 6.07
C ASP A 292 -14.28 19.81 4.80
N GLN A 293 -13.24 20.62 4.95
CA GLN A 293 -12.55 21.26 3.83
C GLN A 293 -11.54 20.33 3.15
N ASP A 294 -10.92 19.41 3.93
CA ASP A 294 -9.86 18.52 3.45
C ASP A 294 -10.41 17.22 2.84
N ARG A 295 -11.52 16.70 3.40
CA ARG A 295 -12.09 15.44 2.92
C ARG A 295 -12.63 15.54 1.48
N ALA A 296 -12.71 14.41 0.82
CA ALA A 296 -13.33 14.32 -0.50
C ALA A 296 -14.83 14.69 -0.43
N PHE A 297 -15.34 15.28 -1.50
CA PHE A 297 -16.73 15.80 -1.56
C PHE A 297 -17.80 14.71 -1.36
N TYR A 298 -17.45 13.46 -1.59
CA TYR A 298 -18.33 12.29 -1.40
C TYR A 298 -18.28 11.71 0.01
N SER A 299 -17.36 12.15 0.86
CA SER A 299 -17.16 11.55 2.19
C SER A 299 -17.94 12.28 3.29
N LYS A 300 -18.65 11.53 4.13
CA LYS A 300 -19.33 12.00 5.35
C LYS A 300 -18.37 12.10 6.53
N ALA A 301 -17.37 11.21 6.60
CA ALA A 301 -16.22 11.24 7.51
C ALA A 301 -15.03 10.61 6.81
N ALA A 302 -13.81 11.08 7.07
CA ALA A 302 -12.60 10.58 6.45
C ALA A 302 -11.43 10.58 7.41
N TYR A 303 -10.59 9.54 7.31
CA TYR A 303 -9.39 9.34 8.10
C TYR A 303 -8.27 8.87 7.19
N ASP A 304 -7.10 9.49 7.30
CA ASP A 304 -5.90 8.97 6.68
C ASP A 304 -5.09 8.20 7.74
N LEU A 305 -4.87 6.89 7.51
CA LEU A 305 -3.84 6.22 8.28
C LEU A 305 -2.49 6.63 7.73
N GLU A 306 -1.77 7.40 8.53
CA GLU A 306 -0.45 7.92 8.21
C GLU A 306 0.63 7.20 9.02
N VAL A 307 1.79 7.04 8.41
CA VAL A 307 2.98 6.45 9.03
C VAL A 307 4.14 7.42 8.98
N LYS A 308 4.85 7.55 10.11
CA LYS A 308 6.02 8.42 10.24
C LYS A 308 7.23 7.75 9.61
N ILE A 309 7.77 8.36 8.58
CA ILE A 309 8.99 7.97 7.86
C ILE A 309 10.05 9.09 7.96
N ALA A 310 11.23 8.89 7.36
CA ALA A 310 12.31 9.87 7.43
C ALA A 310 11.93 11.26 6.88
N THR A 311 11.02 11.32 5.91
CA THR A 311 10.58 12.57 5.27
C THR A 311 9.33 13.18 5.91
N GLY A 312 8.80 12.60 6.99
CA GLY A 312 7.59 13.06 7.69
C GLY A 312 6.47 12.03 7.71
N TRP A 313 5.24 12.50 7.90
CA TRP A 313 4.06 11.66 7.87
C TRP A 313 3.63 11.36 6.44
N LEU A 314 3.37 10.11 6.16
CA LEU A 314 2.94 9.61 4.84
C LEU A 314 1.63 8.83 4.98
N GLU A 315 0.63 9.24 4.22
CA GLU A 315 -0.64 8.54 4.07
C GLU A 315 -0.41 7.18 3.36
N LEU A 316 -0.90 6.10 3.99
CA LEU A 316 -0.86 4.74 3.43
C LEU A 316 -2.25 4.19 3.12
N VAL A 317 -3.26 4.57 3.91
CA VAL A 317 -4.65 4.15 3.71
C VAL A 317 -5.57 5.35 3.86
N ALA A 318 -6.38 5.60 2.85
CA ALA A 318 -7.55 6.44 2.97
C ALA A 318 -8.74 5.60 3.48
N CYS A 319 -9.36 6.05 4.57
CA CYS A 319 -10.52 5.41 5.19
C CYS A 319 -11.71 6.37 5.10
N ASN A 320 -12.61 6.14 4.16
CA ASN A 320 -13.68 7.09 3.83
C ASN A 320 -15.07 6.51 4.08
N TYR A 321 -15.87 7.18 4.91
CA TYR A 321 -17.30 6.92 4.98
C TYR A 321 -17.99 7.68 3.85
N ARG A 322 -18.23 6.99 2.73
CA ARG A 322 -18.76 7.56 1.47
C ARG A 322 -20.29 7.72 1.47
N GLY A 323 -20.98 7.11 2.45
CA GLY A 323 -22.43 7.07 2.47
C GLY A 323 -22.98 6.29 1.28
N ASP A 324 -24.01 6.80 0.68
CA ASP A 324 -24.70 6.26 -0.49
C ASP A 324 -24.30 6.95 -1.82
N TYR A 325 -23.28 7.80 -1.78
CA TYR A 325 -22.88 8.65 -2.91
C TYR A 325 -22.64 7.85 -4.20
N ASP A 326 -21.80 6.82 -4.14
CA ASP A 326 -21.39 6.06 -5.32
C ASP A 326 -22.55 5.22 -5.88
N LEU A 327 -23.24 4.47 -5.01
CA LEU A 327 -24.36 3.63 -5.43
C LEU A 327 -25.50 4.49 -5.99
N GLY A 328 -25.85 5.59 -5.34
CA GLY A 328 -26.87 6.52 -5.83
C GLY A 328 -26.48 7.21 -7.14
N GLY A 329 -25.21 7.53 -7.32
CA GLY A 329 -24.67 8.08 -8.56
C GLY A 329 -24.78 7.09 -9.72
N HIS A 330 -24.36 5.85 -9.52
CA HIS A 330 -24.45 4.79 -10.51
C HIS A 330 -25.90 4.37 -10.80
N GLU A 331 -26.76 4.29 -9.78
CA GLU A 331 -28.20 4.04 -9.94
C GLU A 331 -28.83 5.08 -10.85
N LYS A 332 -28.62 6.35 -10.56
CA LYS A 332 -29.13 7.46 -11.36
C LYS A 332 -28.63 7.45 -12.80
N ALA A 333 -27.35 7.15 -13.00
CA ALA A 333 -26.73 7.17 -14.33
C ALA A 333 -27.10 5.96 -15.19
N SER A 334 -27.22 4.78 -14.60
CA SER A 334 -27.48 3.52 -15.31
C SER A 334 -28.97 3.16 -15.38
N GLY A 335 -29.81 3.70 -14.48
CA GLY A 335 -31.20 3.27 -14.29
C GLY A 335 -31.35 1.88 -13.65
N THR A 336 -30.26 1.30 -13.15
CA THR A 336 -30.25 0.00 -12.46
C THR A 336 -30.55 0.21 -10.97
N ASP A 337 -31.44 -0.62 -10.37
CA ASP A 337 -31.73 -0.59 -8.92
C ASP A 337 -30.54 -1.17 -8.13
N PHE A 338 -29.94 -0.36 -7.27
CA PHE A 338 -28.85 -0.75 -6.37
C PHE A 338 -29.33 -1.06 -4.95
N THR A 339 -30.65 -0.99 -4.69
CA THR A 339 -31.19 -1.38 -3.40
C THR A 339 -31.11 -2.90 -3.18
N VAL A 340 -30.92 -3.30 -1.93
CA VAL A 340 -30.89 -4.71 -1.53
C VAL A 340 -31.88 -4.97 -0.40
N ASP A 341 -32.29 -6.20 -0.25
CA ASP A 341 -33.10 -6.64 0.88
C ASP A 341 -32.21 -6.94 2.10
N ASP A 342 -32.48 -6.28 3.22
CA ASP A 342 -31.81 -6.50 4.50
C ASP A 342 -32.80 -6.93 5.58
N GLY A 343 -33.26 -8.18 5.48
CA GLY A 343 -34.21 -8.77 6.43
C GLY A 343 -35.64 -8.24 6.26
N GLY A 344 -36.09 -8.05 5.00
CA GLY A 344 -37.40 -7.57 4.63
C GLY A 344 -37.50 -6.03 4.46
N GLU A 345 -36.41 -5.29 4.70
CA GLU A 345 -36.28 -3.86 4.44
C GLU A 345 -35.46 -3.64 3.17
N LYS A 346 -35.97 -2.87 2.21
CA LYS A 346 -35.17 -2.39 1.06
C LYS A 346 -34.25 -1.25 1.51
N VAL A 347 -32.96 -1.42 1.26
CA VAL A 347 -31.91 -0.48 1.67
C VAL A 347 -31.02 -0.17 0.48
N LEU A 348 -30.74 1.09 0.20
CA LEU A 348 -29.57 1.51 -0.56
C LEU A 348 -28.39 1.53 0.43
N PRO A 349 -27.41 0.61 0.33
CA PRO A 349 -26.36 0.52 1.33
C PRO A 349 -25.49 1.77 1.37
N HIS A 350 -24.96 2.07 2.55
CA HIS A 350 -23.85 2.98 2.69
C HIS A 350 -22.53 2.22 2.51
N VAL A 351 -21.49 2.95 2.15
CA VAL A 351 -20.16 2.42 1.88
C VAL A 351 -19.12 3.00 2.85
N PHE A 352 -18.28 2.13 3.41
CA PHE A 352 -17.05 2.52 4.08
C PHE A 352 -15.86 1.93 3.32
N GLU A 353 -15.01 2.81 2.80
CA GLU A 353 -13.85 2.50 1.98
C GLU A 353 -12.58 2.35 2.82
N LEU A 354 -11.76 1.37 2.45
CA LEU A 354 -10.37 1.23 2.86
C LEU A 354 -9.49 1.17 1.62
N SER A 355 -8.89 2.27 1.24
CA SER A 355 -8.02 2.35 0.04
C SER A 355 -6.56 2.38 0.44
N LEU A 356 -5.88 1.24 0.26
CA LEU A 356 -4.48 1.04 0.63
C LEU A 356 -3.58 1.16 -0.60
N GLY A 357 -2.56 2.05 -0.52
CA GLY A 357 -1.50 2.17 -1.51
C GLY A 357 -0.44 1.07 -1.32
N VAL A 358 -0.48 0.01 -2.14
CA VAL A 358 0.45 -1.14 -2.00
C VAL A 358 1.90 -0.73 -2.22
N ASP A 359 2.17 0.15 -3.17
CA ASP A 359 3.54 0.61 -3.46
C ASP A 359 4.11 1.44 -2.32
N ARG A 360 3.33 2.38 -1.79
CA ARG A 360 3.71 3.16 -0.60
C ARG A 360 3.95 2.26 0.61
N SER A 361 3.05 1.30 0.84
CA SER A 361 3.17 0.33 1.94
C SER A 361 4.41 -0.54 1.81
N THR A 362 4.72 -1.02 0.60
CA THR A 362 5.95 -1.78 0.32
C THR A 362 7.19 -0.94 0.64
N TYR A 363 7.21 0.33 0.21
CA TYR A 363 8.31 1.24 0.51
C TYR A 363 8.47 1.48 2.02
N VAL A 364 7.39 1.77 2.72
CA VAL A 364 7.41 2.05 4.17
C VAL A 364 7.89 0.85 4.96
N VAL A 365 7.42 -0.35 4.62
CA VAL A 365 7.89 -1.60 5.25
C VAL A 365 9.39 -1.79 5.03
N MET A 366 9.92 -1.49 3.83
CA MET A 366 11.36 -1.51 3.57
C MET A 366 12.10 -0.45 4.39
N GLU A 367 11.66 0.81 4.36
CA GLU A 367 12.33 1.93 5.05
C GLU A 367 12.42 1.68 6.55
N LEU A 368 11.32 1.30 7.20
CA LEU A 368 11.28 1.07 8.64
C LEU A 368 12.01 -0.22 9.07
N SER A 369 12.19 -1.16 8.15
CA SER A 369 12.94 -2.38 8.40
C SER A 369 14.45 -2.20 8.28
N MET A 370 14.92 -1.13 7.62
CA MET A 370 16.34 -0.91 7.40
C MET A 370 17.04 -0.43 8.67
N LYS A 371 18.12 -1.13 9.06
CA LYS A 371 18.93 -0.85 10.24
C LYS A 371 20.42 -0.91 9.91
N GLY A 372 21.24 -0.28 10.76
CA GLY A 372 22.71 -0.32 10.64
C GLY A 372 23.26 0.62 9.56
N GLU A 373 24.57 0.64 9.42
CA GLU A 373 25.34 1.49 8.50
C GLU A 373 26.45 0.72 7.81
N GLY A 374 26.88 1.16 6.63
CA GLY A 374 28.01 0.56 5.90
C GLY A 374 27.76 -0.91 5.57
N ASP A 375 28.75 -1.75 5.81
CA ASP A 375 28.70 -3.21 5.56
C ASP A 375 27.87 -3.97 6.60
N ARG A 376 27.31 -3.29 7.60
CA ARG A 376 26.49 -3.90 8.66
C ARG A 376 24.99 -3.60 8.47
N ARG A 377 24.58 -3.20 7.29
CA ARG A 377 23.16 -2.94 6.99
C ARG A 377 22.35 -4.23 7.02
N THR A 378 21.15 -4.13 7.53
CA THR A 378 20.22 -5.24 7.64
C THR A 378 18.81 -4.73 7.33
N MET A 379 18.09 -5.43 6.47
CA MET A 379 16.64 -5.20 6.26
C MET A 379 15.87 -6.17 7.16
N GLY A 380 15.46 -5.71 8.34
CA GLY A 380 14.80 -6.50 9.39
C GLY A 380 13.31 -6.76 9.09
N LEU A 381 12.98 -7.25 7.90
CA LEU A 381 11.63 -7.66 7.55
C LEU A 381 11.13 -8.77 8.48
N LYS A 382 9.81 -8.77 8.76
CA LYS A 382 9.18 -9.94 9.39
C LYS A 382 9.45 -11.19 8.53
N PRO A 383 9.81 -12.36 9.10
CA PRO A 383 10.18 -13.53 8.31
C PRO A 383 9.14 -13.96 7.27
N TYR A 384 7.85 -13.83 7.58
CA TYR A 384 6.76 -14.13 6.65
C TYR A 384 6.61 -13.10 5.50
N LEU A 385 7.25 -11.94 5.59
CA LEU A 385 7.30 -10.94 4.51
C LEU A 385 8.61 -11.00 3.72
N ALA A 386 9.61 -11.73 4.20
CA ALA A 386 10.90 -11.81 3.55
C ALA A 386 10.80 -12.34 2.11
N PRO A 387 11.34 -11.63 1.11
CA PRO A 387 11.26 -12.05 -0.29
C PRO A 387 11.97 -13.37 -0.58
N ILE A 388 12.99 -13.67 0.20
CA ILE A 388 13.71 -14.94 0.25
C ILE A 388 13.65 -15.41 1.70
N GLN A 389 13.15 -16.63 1.92
CA GLN A 389 12.93 -17.16 3.28
C GLN A 389 14.19 -17.75 3.90
N ALA A 390 15.11 -18.24 3.06
CA ALA A 390 16.41 -18.70 3.51
C ALA A 390 17.47 -18.58 2.42
N CYS A 391 18.73 -18.43 2.82
CA CYS A 391 19.88 -18.65 1.94
C CYS A 391 20.62 -19.92 2.32
N VAL A 392 21.20 -20.60 1.33
CA VAL A 392 22.09 -21.76 1.54
C VAL A 392 23.44 -21.48 0.90
N PHE A 393 24.50 -21.64 1.67
CA PHE A 393 25.87 -21.34 1.27
C PHE A 393 26.79 -22.54 1.53
N PRO A 394 27.63 -22.97 0.57
CA PRO A 394 28.79 -23.78 0.91
C PRO A 394 29.85 -22.92 1.63
N LEU A 395 30.51 -23.40 2.66
CA LEU A 395 31.60 -22.65 3.31
C LEU A 395 32.69 -22.30 2.30
N VAL A 396 33.08 -23.30 1.49
CA VAL A 396 33.99 -23.17 0.36
C VAL A 396 33.48 -24.02 -0.83
N ASN A 397 33.90 -23.69 -2.06
CA ASN A 397 33.43 -24.37 -3.27
C ASN A 397 34.32 -25.56 -3.66
N LYS A 398 34.51 -26.50 -2.73
CA LYS A 398 35.35 -27.70 -2.94
C LYS A 398 34.99 -28.81 -1.96
N ASP A 399 35.57 -29.96 -2.14
CA ASP A 399 35.54 -31.11 -1.22
C ASP A 399 34.10 -31.64 -0.99
N GLY A 400 33.17 -31.51 -1.99
CA GLY A 400 31.78 -31.98 -1.89
C GLY A 400 30.83 -31.03 -1.16
N LEU A 401 31.31 -29.89 -0.64
CA LEU A 401 30.45 -28.91 0.09
C LEU A 401 29.51 -28.19 -0.84
N GLN A 402 29.92 -27.91 -2.08
CA GLN A 402 29.11 -27.26 -3.09
C GLN A 402 27.89 -28.11 -3.47
N GLU A 403 28.14 -29.37 -3.81
CA GLU A 403 27.12 -30.36 -4.18
C GLU A 403 26.13 -30.59 -3.03
N LYS A 404 26.65 -30.70 -1.80
CA LYS A 404 25.81 -30.85 -0.60
C LYS A 404 24.93 -29.63 -0.36
N ALA A 405 25.49 -28.44 -0.49
CA ALA A 405 24.71 -27.18 -0.33
C ALA A 405 23.64 -27.02 -1.41
N GLN A 406 23.96 -27.39 -2.66
CA GLN A 406 22.96 -27.40 -3.75
C GLN A 406 21.83 -28.39 -3.48
N ALA A 407 22.13 -29.57 -2.97
CA ALA A 407 21.13 -30.57 -2.60
C ALA A 407 20.23 -30.08 -1.45
N VAL A 408 20.79 -29.45 -0.41
CA VAL A 408 20.02 -28.82 0.67
C VAL A 408 19.12 -27.72 0.13
N ALA A 409 19.64 -26.83 -0.71
CA ALA A 409 18.86 -25.76 -1.33
C ALA A 409 17.73 -26.29 -2.22
N ALA A 410 17.98 -27.34 -2.98
CA ALA A 410 16.97 -27.97 -3.85
C ALA A 410 15.83 -28.57 -3.02
N GLY A 411 16.13 -29.31 -1.96
CA GLY A 411 15.10 -29.87 -1.06
C GLY A 411 14.24 -28.81 -0.39
N LEU A 412 14.83 -27.69 0.03
CA LEU A 412 14.05 -26.59 0.62
C LEU A 412 13.21 -25.83 -0.39
N ARG A 413 13.65 -25.71 -1.66
CA ARG A 413 12.93 -25.01 -2.75
C ARG A 413 11.62 -25.68 -3.14
N GLU A 414 11.37 -26.90 -2.77
CA GLU A 414 10.07 -27.54 -2.99
C GLU A 414 8.92 -26.83 -2.26
N THR A 415 9.25 -26.12 -1.17
CA THR A 415 8.24 -25.49 -0.30
C THR A 415 8.50 -24.00 -0.05
N PHE A 416 9.77 -23.55 -0.10
CA PHE A 416 10.17 -22.21 0.31
C PHE A 416 10.93 -21.46 -0.78
N ASP A 417 10.89 -20.13 -0.72
CA ASP A 417 11.74 -19.27 -1.56
C ASP A 417 13.17 -19.27 -0.98
N VAL A 418 14.03 -20.09 -1.56
CA VAL A 418 15.41 -20.29 -1.10
C VAL A 418 16.41 -19.86 -2.16
N PHE A 419 17.40 -19.07 -1.75
CA PHE A 419 18.50 -18.64 -2.60
C PHE A 419 19.78 -19.37 -2.26
N TYR A 420 20.43 -19.92 -3.27
CA TYR A 420 21.76 -20.50 -3.18
C TYR A 420 22.80 -19.50 -3.66
N ASP A 421 23.87 -19.28 -2.90
CA ASP A 421 24.97 -18.39 -3.29
C ASP A 421 26.32 -18.97 -2.89
N GLU A 422 27.25 -19.01 -3.83
CA GLU A 422 28.61 -19.48 -3.65
C GLU A 422 29.66 -18.42 -4.02
N SER A 423 29.21 -17.21 -4.38
CA SER A 423 30.07 -16.15 -4.91
C SER A 423 30.74 -15.32 -3.83
N GLY A 424 32.04 -15.28 -3.82
CA GLY A 424 32.86 -14.49 -2.89
C GLY A 424 32.98 -15.14 -1.50
N SER A 425 33.47 -14.38 -0.52
CA SER A 425 33.63 -14.87 0.85
C SER A 425 32.30 -15.06 1.56
N ILE A 426 32.24 -15.97 2.54
CA ILE A 426 31.04 -16.25 3.34
C ILE A 426 30.49 -14.98 4.02
N GLY A 427 31.37 -14.10 4.52
CA GLY A 427 30.95 -12.83 5.12
C GLY A 427 30.24 -11.90 4.14
N ARG A 428 30.67 -11.84 2.87
CA ARG A 428 29.99 -11.06 1.82
C ARG A 428 28.63 -11.65 1.45
N ARG A 429 28.49 -12.98 1.47
CA ARG A 429 27.22 -13.66 1.23
C ARG A 429 26.21 -13.36 2.34
N TYR A 430 26.64 -13.40 3.60
CA TYR A 430 25.81 -12.97 4.73
C TYR A 430 25.37 -11.49 4.60
N ALA A 431 26.29 -10.58 4.27
CA ALA A 431 25.96 -9.18 4.10
C ALA A 431 24.92 -8.95 2.99
N ARG A 432 25.03 -9.66 1.86
CA ARG A 432 24.02 -9.60 0.78
C ARG A 432 22.66 -10.13 1.23
N ALA A 433 22.64 -11.24 1.97
CA ALA A 433 21.42 -11.81 2.52
C ALA A 433 20.76 -10.85 3.54
N ASP A 434 21.54 -10.28 4.46
CA ASP A 434 21.08 -9.32 5.46
C ASP A 434 20.43 -8.08 4.80
N GLU A 435 21.08 -7.50 3.78
CA GLU A 435 20.54 -6.35 3.01
C GLU A 435 19.31 -6.72 2.15
N SER A 436 19.15 -7.98 1.77
CA SER A 436 17.99 -8.48 1.02
C SER A 436 16.82 -8.90 1.93
N GLY A 437 16.99 -8.80 3.23
CA GLY A 437 15.95 -9.12 4.22
C GLY A 437 15.76 -10.63 4.48
N VAL A 438 16.74 -11.47 4.15
CA VAL A 438 16.67 -12.91 4.38
C VAL A 438 16.77 -13.20 5.88
N PRO A 439 15.79 -13.86 6.51
CA PRO A 439 15.79 -14.05 7.98
C PRO A 439 16.84 -15.03 8.47
N VAL A 440 17.15 -16.08 7.71
CA VAL A 440 18.10 -17.11 8.10
C VAL A 440 19.01 -17.54 6.95
N CYS A 441 20.25 -17.88 7.28
CA CYS A 441 21.20 -18.45 6.34
C CYS A 441 21.71 -19.81 6.86
N PHE A 442 21.73 -20.80 6.00
CA PHE A 442 22.28 -22.13 6.27
C PHE A 442 23.64 -22.27 5.60
N THR A 443 24.68 -22.57 6.39
CA THR A 443 26.02 -22.80 5.86
C THR A 443 26.37 -24.28 5.97
N VAL A 444 26.70 -24.88 4.84
CA VAL A 444 27.20 -26.23 4.68
C VAL A 444 28.71 -26.19 4.81
N ASP A 445 29.27 -26.93 5.77
CA ASP A 445 30.67 -26.97 6.11
C ASP A 445 31.19 -28.42 6.22
N TYR A 446 32.44 -28.63 6.65
CA TYR A 446 33.03 -29.95 6.71
C TYR A 446 32.40 -30.88 7.77
N ASP A 447 31.77 -30.31 8.81
CA ASP A 447 31.05 -31.13 9.79
C ASP A 447 29.72 -31.61 9.21
N THR A 448 29.09 -30.81 8.32
CA THR A 448 27.90 -31.25 7.60
C THR A 448 28.06 -32.58 6.88
N LEU A 449 29.24 -32.82 6.29
CA LEU A 449 29.53 -34.08 5.58
C LEU A 449 29.64 -35.30 6.51
N LYS A 450 29.80 -35.06 7.82
CA LYS A 450 29.96 -36.12 8.82
C LYS A 450 28.66 -36.42 9.56
N ASP A 451 27.92 -35.39 9.91
CA ASP A 451 26.80 -35.45 10.87
C ASP A 451 25.45 -34.99 10.35
N GLU A 452 25.37 -34.65 9.04
CA GLU A 452 24.13 -34.16 8.40
C GLU A 452 23.52 -32.93 9.09
N THR A 453 24.33 -32.05 9.71
CA THR A 453 23.90 -30.79 10.29
C THR A 453 24.46 -29.62 9.49
N VAL A 454 23.82 -28.45 9.58
CA VAL A 454 24.30 -27.19 9.00
C VAL A 454 24.41 -26.11 10.06
N THR A 455 25.20 -25.08 9.81
CA THR A 455 25.22 -23.89 10.64
C THR A 455 24.07 -22.97 10.21
N LEU A 456 23.04 -22.80 11.06
CA LEU A 456 22.01 -21.79 10.95
C LEU A 456 22.52 -20.48 11.53
N ARG A 457 22.46 -19.39 10.76
CA ARG A 457 22.73 -18.04 11.24
C ARG A 457 21.45 -17.19 11.16
N ASP A 458 21.03 -16.66 12.29
CA ASP A 458 19.94 -15.69 12.38
C ASP A 458 20.41 -14.30 11.93
N ARG A 459 19.57 -13.60 11.13
CA ARG A 459 19.86 -12.26 10.60
C ARG A 459 19.90 -11.19 11.70
N ASP A 460 18.95 -11.22 12.62
CA ASP A 460 18.73 -10.13 13.57
C ASP A 460 19.68 -10.19 14.75
N THR A 461 19.90 -11.38 15.31
CA THR A 461 20.83 -11.62 16.43
C THR A 461 22.26 -11.90 15.97
N ARG A 462 22.44 -12.40 14.74
CA ARG A 462 23.69 -12.92 14.16
C ARG A 462 24.24 -14.15 14.89
N GLU A 463 23.47 -14.74 15.79
CA GLU A 463 23.81 -15.98 16.45
C GLU A 463 23.85 -17.14 15.46
N GLN A 464 24.71 -18.10 15.76
CA GLN A 464 24.92 -19.30 14.95
C GLN A 464 24.70 -20.53 15.80
N GLN A 465 23.98 -21.51 15.25
CA GLN A 465 23.74 -22.79 15.90
C GLN A 465 23.76 -23.92 14.89
N ARG A 466 24.14 -25.12 15.34
CA ARG A 466 24.07 -26.34 14.53
C ARG A 466 22.66 -26.89 14.55
N VAL A 467 22.14 -27.22 13.37
CA VAL A 467 20.81 -27.80 13.19
C VAL A 467 20.82 -28.93 12.19
N PRO A 468 20.10 -30.05 12.45
CA PRO A 468 19.97 -31.14 11.48
C PRO A 468 19.31 -30.70 10.18
N ILE A 469 19.78 -31.17 9.03
CA ILE A 469 19.18 -30.89 7.72
C ILE A 469 17.73 -31.34 7.69
N SER A 470 17.39 -32.43 8.35
CA SER A 470 16.01 -32.97 8.44
C SER A 470 15.01 -32.03 9.13
N GLU A 471 15.47 -31.08 9.95
CA GLU A 471 14.61 -30.13 10.68
C GLU A 471 14.40 -28.80 9.95
N LEU A 472 15.14 -28.50 8.89
CA LEU A 472 15.14 -27.18 8.26
C LEU A 472 13.79 -26.77 7.72
N SER A 473 13.06 -27.68 7.06
CA SER A 473 11.71 -27.39 6.51
C SER A 473 10.71 -27.08 7.62
N SER A 474 10.73 -27.81 8.72
CA SER A 474 9.85 -27.56 9.87
C SER A 474 10.10 -26.19 10.48
N ARG A 475 11.37 -25.86 10.74
CA ARG A 475 11.78 -24.57 11.32
C ARG A 475 11.39 -23.39 10.42
N LEU A 476 11.73 -23.46 9.12
CA LEU A 476 11.32 -22.43 8.17
C LEU A 476 9.80 -22.27 8.11
N GLY A 477 9.05 -23.38 8.15
CA GLY A 477 7.59 -23.36 8.14
C GLY A 477 6.99 -22.67 9.37
N GLU A 478 7.65 -22.79 10.53
CA GLU A 478 7.25 -22.08 11.75
C GLU A 478 7.62 -20.60 11.69
N ASP A 479 8.87 -20.28 11.36
CA ASP A 479 9.38 -18.91 11.32
C ASP A 479 8.70 -18.03 10.28
N THR A 480 8.35 -18.60 9.12
CA THR A 480 7.75 -17.87 8.01
C THR A 480 6.22 -17.96 7.97
N ARG A 481 5.60 -18.52 8.99
CA ARG A 481 4.14 -18.57 9.13
C ARG A 481 3.59 -17.17 9.36
N PHE A 482 2.56 -16.81 8.57
CA PHE A 482 1.81 -15.58 8.82
C PHE A 482 1.17 -15.60 10.22
N PRO A 483 1.11 -14.44 10.89
CA PRO A 483 0.51 -14.36 12.22
C PRO A 483 -0.93 -14.86 12.21
N ARG A 484 -1.31 -15.59 13.25
CA ARG A 484 -2.73 -15.86 13.51
C ARG A 484 -3.37 -14.58 14.03
N LEU A 485 -4.51 -14.24 13.48
CA LEU A 485 -5.32 -13.16 14.04
C LEU A 485 -5.93 -13.60 15.36
N PRO A 486 -6.14 -12.66 16.31
CA PRO A 486 -6.98 -12.94 17.45
C PRO A 486 -8.31 -13.52 16.98
N GLU A 487 -8.78 -14.58 17.62
CA GLU A 487 -10.06 -15.22 17.29
C GLU A 487 -11.16 -14.15 17.30
N THR A 488 -11.79 -13.94 16.17
CA THR A 488 -13.03 -13.17 16.10
C THR A 488 -14.17 -14.08 16.48
N ALA A 489 -15.13 -13.54 17.24
CA ALA A 489 -16.40 -14.23 17.44
C ALA A 489 -17.01 -14.56 16.07
N GLN A 490 -17.11 -15.85 15.81
CA GLN A 490 -17.77 -16.57 14.70
C GLN A 490 -17.62 -15.96 13.27
N PRO A 491 -17.16 -16.76 12.30
CA PRO A 491 -17.33 -16.42 10.89
C PRO A 491 -18.82 -16.33 10.55
N ILE A 492 -19.13 -15.47 9.61
CA ILE A 492 -20.48 -15.28 9.04
C ILE A 492 -20.93 -16.56 8.37
#